data_4f8fd7068ef50a2d0989fec4f01a7de4
#
_entry.id   4f8fd7068ef50a2d0989fec4f01a7de4
#
_cell.length_a   1.000
_cell.length_b   1.000
_cell.length_c   1.000
_cell.angle_alpha   90.00
_cell.angle_beta   90.00
_cell.angle_gamma   90.00
#
_symmetry.space_group_name_H-M   'P 1'
#
loop_
_entity.id
_entity.type
_entity.pdbx_description
1 polymer ?
#
loop_
_entity_poly.entity_id
_entity_poly.type
_entity_poly.pdbx_seq_one_letter_code
_entity_poly.pdbx_strand_id
1 'polypeptide(L)'
;MFKDKTIVYTSGTFDMFHYNHLRMINYARSLADILIVGVSTDELVSSYKAKPIIPFHERLQIIEALKTPDIVIPQHSLDHTEIVKKLNIDAFVVGDDWFGKYDYLKDLGAVSYTHLRA
;
A
#
# COMPACT_ATOMS: atom_id res chain seq x y z
N MET A 1 -3.55 -11.85 17.29
CA MET A 1 -3.49 -10.48 17.85
C MET A 1 -4.60 -9.57 17.31
N PHE A 2 -4.80 -9.51 15.99
CA PHE A 2 -5.78 -8.62 15.39
C PHE A 2 -7.01 -9.36 14.85
N LYS A 3 -7.49 -10.37 15.58
CA LYS A 3 -8.54 -11.28 15.10
C LYS A 3 -9.82 -10.59 14.65
N ASP A 4 -10.27 -9.60 15.41
CA ASP A 4 -11.54 -8.93 15.16
C ASP A 4 -11.37 -7.57 14.47
N LYS A 5 -10.15 -7.32 13.94
CA LYS A 5 -9.84 -6.06 13.29
C LYS A 5 -9.71 -6.25 11.78
N THR A 6 -10.25 -5.29 11.04
CA THR A 6 -10.06 -5.25 9.59
C THR A 6 -8.70 -4.64 9.29
N ILE A 7 -7.83 -5.41 8.67
CA ILE A 7 -6.48 -4.99 8.32
C ILE A 7 -6.46 -4.65 6.83
N VAL A 8 -6.13 -3.41 6.51
CA VAL A 8 -6.06 -2.93 5.13
C VAL A 8 -4.62 -2.54 4.80
N TYR A 9 -4.19 -2.92 3.61
CA TYR A 9 -2.87 -2.61 3.08
C TYR A 9 -3.01 -1.72 1.85
N THR A 10 -2.24 -0.66 1.79
CA THR A 10 -2.06 0.11 0.58
C THR A 10 -0.58 0.36 0.38
N SER A 11 -0.14 0.48 -0.86
CA SER A 11 1.26 0.68 -1.14
C SER A 11 1.45 1.57 -2.36
N GLY A 12 2.65 2.09 -2.49
CA GLY A 12 3.00 2.90 -3.64
C GLY A 12 4.45 3.33 -3.59
N THR A 13 4.86 3.99 -4.64
CA THR A 13 6.18 4.63 -4.71
C THR A 13 6.20 5.88 -3.84
N PHE A 14 5.11 6.64 -3.87
CA PHE A 14 4.98 7.93 -3.15
C PHE A 14 6.11 8.89 -3.47
N ASP A 15 6.51 8.91 -4.75
CA ASP A 15 7.53 9.84 -5.23
C ASP A 15 6.93 11.24 -5.30
N MET A 16 7.64 12.23 -4.72
CA MET A 16 7.14 13.61 -4.61
C MET A 16 5.71 13.62 -4.04
N PHE A 17 5.56 13.11 -2.84
CA PHE A 17 4.27 12.94 -2.17
C PHE A 17 3.36 14.16 -2.33
N HIS A 18 2.12 13.92 -2.76
CA HIS A 18 1.15 14.99 -3.00
C HIS A 18 -0.27 14.57 -2.58
N TYR A 19 -1.23 15.47 -2.82
CA TYR A 19 -2.59 15.31 -2.34
C TYR A 19 -3.29 14.03 -2.81
N ASN A 20 -3.08 13.60 -4.05
CA ASN A 20 -3.70 12.36 -4.55
C ASN A 20 -3.18 11.12 -3.81
N HIS A 21 -1.89 11.11 -3.44
CA HIS A 21 -1.35 10.06 -2.60
C HIS A 21 -2.04 10.04 -1.23
N LEU A 22 -2.22 11.20 -0.64
CA LEU A 22 -2.88 11.33 0.66
C LEU A 22 -4.33 10.88 0.59
N ARG A 23 -5.04 11.21 -0.48
CA ARG A 23 -6.43 10.78 -0.67
C ARG A 23 -6.56 9.26 -0.69
N MET A 24 -5.65 8.58 -1.37
CA MET A 24 -5.65 7.11 -1.42
C MET A 24 -5.42 6.52 -0.03
N ILE A 25 -4.46 7.06 0.70
CA ILE A 25 -4.16 6.60 2.06
C ILE A 25 -5.37 6.86 2.98
N ASN A 26 -6.01 8.02 2.87
CA ASN A 26 -7.19 8.34 3.66
C ASN A 26 -8.37 7.45 3.32
N TYR A 27 -8.54 7.11 2.05
CA TYR A 27 -9.58 6.17 1.63
C TYR A 27 -9.33 4.79 2.25
N ALA A 28 -8.09 4.31 2.20
CA ALA A 28 -7.72 3.05 2.82
C ALA A 28 -7.99 3.08 4.33
N ARG A 29 -7.68 4.21 4.99
CA ARG A 29 -7.97 4.39 6.42
C ARG A 29 -9.46 4.25 6.72
N SER A 30 -10.31 4.75 5.85
CA SER A 30 -11.76 4.69 6.06
C SER A 30 -12.31 3.26 6.07
N LEU A 31 -11.58 2.32 5.47
CA LEU A 31 -11.97 0.91 5.40
C LEU A 31 -11.33 0.07 6.50
N ALA A 32 -10.40 0.64 7.27
CA ALA A 32 -9.52 -0.14 8.13
C ALA A 32 -9.72 0.15 9.61
N ASP A 33 -9.60 -0.90 10.42
CA ASP A 33 -9.28 -0.75 11.84
C ASP A 33 -7.78 -0.55 12.00
N ILE A 34 -6.99 -1.27 11.20
CA ILE A 34 -5.54 -1.16 11.17
C ILE A 34 -5.11 -0.93 9.72
N LEU A 35 -4.39 0.16 9.49
CA LEU A 35 -3.87 0.51 8.18
C LEU A 35 -2.37 0.30 8.11
N ILE A 36 -1.95 -0.52 7.16
CA ILE A 36 -0.54 -0.76 6.84
C ILE A 36 -0.24 -0.12 5.50
N VAL A 37 0.80 0.69 5.44
CA VAL A 37 1.24 1.32 4.20
C VAL A 37 2.62 0.79 3.82
N GLY A 38 2.74 0.28 2.61
CA GLY A 38 4.01 -0.19 2.06
C GLY A 38 4.60 0.87 1.12
N VAL A 39 5.88 1.16 1.32
CA VAL A 39 6.62 2.09 0.45
C VAL A 39 7.59 1.30 -0.40
N SER A 40 7.43 1.39 -1.73
CA SER A 40 8.24 0.61 -2.67
C SER A 40 9.70 1.03 -2.63
N THR A 41 10.60 0.04 -2.56
CA THR A 41 12.05 0.30 -2.61
C THR A 41 12.47 0.80 -3.98
N ASP A 42 13.63 1.45 -4.06
CA ASP A 42 14.15 1.94 -5.34
C ASP A 42 14.39 0.76 -6.31
N GLU A 43 14.88 -0.38 -5.81
CA GLU A 43 15.11 -1.57 -6.61
C GLU A 43 13.81 -2.10 -7.20
N LEU A 44 12.75 -2.17 -6.39
CA LEU A 44 11.45 -2.63 -6.89
C LEU A 44 10.91 -1.70 -7.98
N VAL A 45 10.92 -0.39 -7.75
CA VAL A 45 10.40 0.58 -8.72
C VAL A 45 11.18 0.49 -10.03
N SER A 46 12.50 0.43 -9.95
CA SER A 46 13.38 0.37 -11.13
C SER A 46 13.20 -0.91 -11.94
N SER A 47 12.59 -1.96 -11.35
CA SER A 47 12.34 -3.21 -12.06
C SER A 47 11.21 -3.11 -13.08
N TYR A 48 10.35 -2.11 -13.00
CA TYR A 48 9.19 -2.00 -13.90
C TYR A 48 8.91 -0.58 -14.43
N LYS A 49 9.58 0.43 -13.90
CA LYS A 49 9.43 1.80 -14.40
C LYS A 49 10.68 2.62 -14.07
N ALA A 50 10.66 3.91 -14.41
CA ALA A 50 11.79 4.81 -14.16
C ALA A 50 12.09 4.92 -12.67
N LYS A 51 13.37 5.10 -12.35
CA LYS A 51 13.84 5.30 -10.98
C LYS A 51 13.15 6.51 -10.36
N PRO A 52 12.74 6.42 -9.07
CA PRO A 52 12.13 7.56 -8.38
C PRO A 52 13.09 8.74 -8.29
N ILE A 53 12.54 9.95 -8.29
CA ILE A 53 13.31 11.18 -8.11
C ILE A 53 13.78 11.28 -6.66
N ILE A 54 12.90 10.95 -5.71
CA ILE A 54 13.21 11.00 -4.28
C ILE A 54 13.65 9.60 -3.82
N PRO A 55 14.83 9.46 -3.19
CA PRO A 55 15.31 8.15 -2.77
C PRO A 55 14.41 7.52 -1.70
N PHE A 56 14.45 6.18 -1.65
CA PHE A 56 13.57 5.40 -0.78
C PHE A 56 13.56 5.86 0.67
N HIS A 57 14.73 6.08 1.27
CA HIS A 57 14.79 6.42 2.71
C HIS A 57 14.05 7.72 3.04
N GLU A 58 14.03 8.68 2.10
CA GLU A 58 13.28 9.93 2.29
C GLU A 58 11.79 9.71 2.07
N ARG A 59 11.42 8.93 1.07
CA ARG A 59 10.01 8.60 0.80
C ARG A 59 9.40 7.86 1.99
N LEU A 60 10.14 6.92 2.55
CA LEU A 60 9.71 6.18 3.73
C LEU A 60 9.47 7.11 4.93
N GLN A 61 10.41 8.01 5.19
CA GLN A 61 10.30 8.95 6.32
C GLN A 61 9.11 9.89 6.19
N ILE A 62 8.79 10.33 4.97
CA ILE A 62 7.62 11.18 4.74
C ILE A 62 6.34 10.44 5.13
N ILE A 63 6.21 9.19 4.68
CA ILE A 63 5.01 8.41 4.99
C ILE A 63 4.94 8.09 6.49
N GLU A 64 6.08 7.79 7.12
CA GLU A 64 6.12 7.54 8.57
C GLU A 64 5.71 8.74 9.40
N ALA A 65 5.88 9.95 8.86
CA ALA A 65 5.51 11.18 9.56
C ALA A 65 4.02 11.49 9.48
N LEU A 66 3.26 10.79 8.63
CA LEU A 66 1.81 10.97 8.53
C LEU A 66 1.11 10.37 9.74
N LYS A 67 0.00 10.99 10.14
CA LYS A 67 -0.82 10.49 11.26
C LYS A 67 -1.68 9.29 10.86
N THR A 68 -1.96 9.13 9.58
CA THR A 68 -2.97 8.20 9.10
C THR A 68 -2.57 6.73 9.18
N PRO A 69 -1.35 6.31 8.78
CA PRO A 69 -0.97 4.90 8.88
C PRO A 69 -0.73 4.46 10.32
N ASP A 70 -1.11 3.22 10.64
CA ASP A 70 -0.72 2.58 11.89
C ASP A 70 0.68 1.97 11.78
N ILE A 71 0.98 1.37 10.63
CA ILE A 71 2.24 0.68 10.37
C ILE A 71 2.73 1.07 8.97
N VAL A 72 4.02 1.36 8.85
CA VAL A 72 4.65 1.68 7.57
C VAL A 72 5.81 0.70 7.37
N ILE A 73 5.82 0.01 6.22
CA ILE A 73 6.84 -0.98 5.91
C ILE A 73 7.42 -0.77 4.52
N PRO A 74 8.66 -1.23 4.28
CA PRO A 74 9.19 -1.29 2.92
C PRO A 74 8.43 -2.32 2.10
N GLN A 75 8.21 -2.04 0.82
CA GLN A 75 7.65 -3.01 -0.10
C GLN A 75 8.74 -3.44 -1.09
N HIS A 76 9.09 -4.73 -1.08
CA HIS A 76 10.17 -5.28 -1.90
C HIS A 76 9.68 -6.02 -3.13
N SER A 77 8.39 -6.35 -3.21
CA SER A 77 7.83 -7.15 -4.29
C SER A 77 6.44 -6.64 -4.68
N LEU A 78 6.10 -6.79 -5.95
CA LEU A 78 4.73 -6.52 -6.42
C LEU A 78 3.79 -7.69 -6.11
N ASP A 79 4.32 -8.87 -5.77
CA ASP A 79 3.51 -10.00 -5.33
C ASP A 79 3.25 -9.87 -3.83
N HIS A 80 1.97 -9.81 -3.47
CA HIS A 80 1.55 -9.62 -2.08
C HIS A 80 1.15 -10.91 -1.36
N THR A 81 1.37 -12.06 -1.96
CA THR A 81 0.99 -13.35 -1.37
C THR A 81 1.56 -13.54 0.03
N GLU A 82 2.85 -13.25 0.18
CA GLU A 82 3.54 -13.48 1.46
C GLU A 82 3.04 -12.55 2.56
N ILE A 83 2.84 -11.26 2.26
CA ILE A 83 2.37 -10.32 3.28
C ILE A 83 0.93 -10.57 3.68
N VAL A 84 0.09 -11.05 2.76
CA VAL A 84 -1.28 -11.46 3.12
C VAL A 84 -1.24 -12.54 4.18
N LYS A 85 -0.38 -13.54 3.99
CA LYS A 85 -0.26 -14.66 4.93
C LYS A 85 0.34 -14.23 6.27
N LYS A 86 1.37 -13.39 6.24
CA LYS A 86 2.09 -12.98 7.46
C LYS A 86 1.29 -11.99 8.30
N LEU A 87 0.60 -11.06 7.66
CA LEU A 87 -0.04 -9.93 8.33
C LEU A 87 -1.55 -10.06 8.42
N ASN A 88 -2.11 -11.14 7.90
CA ASN A 88 -3.56 -11.38 7.88
C ASN A 88 -4.32 -10.22 7.24
N ILE A 89 -3.84 -9.76 6.09
CA ILE A 89 -4.45 -8.64 5.40
C ILE A 89 -5.82 -9.04 4.86
N ASP A 90 -6.84 -8.25 5.16
CA ASP A 90 -8.22 -8.49 4.72
C ASP A 90 -8.54 -7.78 3.41
N ALA A 91 -7.91 -6.65 3.16
CA ALA A 91 -8.21 -5.86 1.96
C ALA A 91 -7.00 -5.04 1.51
N PHE A 92 -6.95 -4.81 0.20
CA PHE A 92 -5.96 -3.95 -0.45
C PHE A 92 -6.66 -2.75 -1.06
N VAL A 93 -6.03 -1.59 -0.97
CA VAL A 93 -6.44 -0.42 -1.72
C VAL A 93 -5.36 -0.11 -2.74
N VAL A 94 -5.76 -0.02 -4.00
CA VAL A 94 -4.84 0.22 -5.12
C VAL A 94 -5.33 1.41 -5.94
N GLY A 95 -4.42 2.07 -6.65
CA GLY A 95 -4.78 3.08 -7.62
C GLY A 95 -5.42 2.45 -8.86
N ASP A 96 -6.06 3.27 -9.69
CA ASP A 96 -6.77 2.79 -10.89
C ASP A 96 -5.84 2.09 -11.91
N ASP A 97 -4.54 2.41 -11.90
CA ASP A 97 -3.55 1.75 -12.76
C ASP A 97 -3.38 0.26 -12.43
N TRP A 98 -3.81 -0.14 -11.22
CA TRP A 98 -3.65 -1.50 -10.71
C TRP A 98 -4.96 -2.26 -10.65
N PHE A 99 -6.02 -1.74 -11.25
CA PHE A 99 -7.34 -2.37 -11.24
C PHE A 99 -7.26 -3.83 -11.70
N GLY A 100 -7.78 -4.72 -10.87
CA GLY A 100 -7.83 -6.16 -11.18
C GLY A 100 -6.52 -6.93 -11.03
N LYS A 101 -5.38 -6.25 -10.90
CA LYS A 101 -4.07 -6.94 -10.87
C LYS A 101 -3.84 -7.75 -9.60
N TYR A 102 -4.57 -7.47 -8.53
CA TYR A 102 -4.45 -8.18 -7.26
C TYR A 102 -5.66 -9.05 -6.93
N ASP A 103 -6.55 -9.29 -7.91
CA ASP A 103 -7.74 -10.12 -7.70
C ASP A 103 -7.39 -11.57 -7.32
N TYR A 104 -6.20 -12.05 -7.70
CA TYR A 104 -5.74 -13.38 -7.32
C TYR A 104 -5.65 -13.57 -5.80
N LEU A 105 -5.58 -12.51 -5.04
CA LEU A 105 -5.49 -12.59 -3.57
C LEU A 105 -6.81 -12.95 -2.90
N LYS A 106 -7.91 -12.97 -3.64
CA LYS A 106 -9.21 -13.41 -3.11
C LYS A 106 -9.16 -14.81 -2.55
N ASP A 107 -8.37 -15.69 -3.19
CA ASP A 107 -8.23 -17.08 -2.74
C ASP A 107 -7.52 -17.17 -1.39
N LEU A 108 -6.84 -16.10 -0.97
CA LEU A 108 -6.19 -16.00 0.33
C LEU A 108 -7.04 -15.21 1.33
N GLY A 109 -8.27 -14.83 0.95
CA GLY A 109 -9.19 -14.10 1.81
C GLY A 109 -9.06 -12.59 1.76
N ALA A 110 -8.28 -12.05 0.83
CA ALA A 110 -8.09 -10.60 0.70
C ALA A 110 -8.88 -10.03 -0.47
N VAL A 111 -9.53 -8.90 -0.25
CA VAL A 111 -10.34 -8.19 -1.26
C VAL A 111 -9.57 -6.96 -1.74
N SER A 112 -9.65 -6.67 -3.04
CA SER A 112 -9.01 -5.51 -3.63
C SER A 112 -10.02 -4.41 -3.91
N TYR A 113 -9.74 -3.20 -3.44
CA TYR A 113 -10.54 -1.99 -3.71
C TYR A 113 -9.70 -1.02 -4.54
N THR A 114 -10.33 -0.42 -5.55
CA THR A 114 -9.65 0.55 -6.42
C THR A 114 -10.07 1.96 -6.04
N HIS A 115 -9.08 2.82 -5.76
CA HIS A 115 -9.31 4.24 -5.52
C HIS A 115 -9.11 4.98 -6.83
N LEU A 116 -10.20 5.53 -7.37
CA LEU A 116 -10.17 6.25 -8.64
C LEU A 116 -9.65 7.67 -8.44
N ARG A 117 -8.92 8.15 -9.44
CA ARG A 117 -8.50 9.55 -9.46
C ARG A 117 -9.72 10.43 -9.71
N ALA A 118 -9.74 11.54 -9.00
CA ALA A 118 -10.79 12.51 -9.18
C ALA A 118 -10.58 13.32 -10.46
#